data_ab9308f9da5addcf642bc0a9eb16ad3e
#
_entry.id   ab9308f9da5addcf642bc0a9eb16ad3e
#
_cell.length_a   1.000
_cell.length_b   1.000
_cell.length_c   1.000
_cell.angle_alpha   90.00
_cell.angle_beta   90.00
_cell.angle_gamma   90.00
#
_symmetry.space_group_name_H-M   'P 1'
#
loop_
_entity.id
_entity.type
_entity.pdbx_description
1 polymer ?
#
loop_
_entity_poly.entity_id
_entity_poly.type
_entity_poly.pdbx_seq_one_letter_code
_entity_poly.pdbx_strand_id
1 'polypeptide(L)'
;VRQTTLPINQLTQQGNFLLVALAGAERIFRTMEEEPEVDRGTVELVRVRREADGTLTPCRESTGRWAWRDSARPSAPLVPLRGDVRFDHVTFGYEPGQTVLRDLSLYAKPGHKIAFVGSTGAGKTTITNLINRFYDVTGGTITYDGIDVRDIRKDDLRRSLGIVLQDTHLFTGTVADNIRFGKLDATQEEVERAARIANAHSFISRLPQGYDTMVTGDGANGSCWPSPGPPCPIPRCSFWMRPPPPSTPAPRP
;
A
#
# COMPACT_ATOMS: atom_id res chain seq x y z
N VAL A 1 -11.39 -56.27 32.02
CA VAL A 1 -10.91 -54.91 32.30
C VAL A 1 -10.16 -54.30 31.09
N ARG A 2 -9.31 -55.04 30.36
CA ARG A 2 -8.59 -54.51 29.19
C ARG A 2 -9.48 -54.18 27.95
N GLN A 3 -10.60 -54.86 27.77
CA GLN A 3 -11.50 -54.69 26.64
C GLN A 3 -12.38 -53.41 26.74
N THR A 4 -12.56 -52.86 27.92
CA THR A 4 -13.39 -51.68 28.17
C THR A 4 -12.58 -50.36 28.17
N THR A 5 -11.26 -50.43 28.40
CA THR A 5 -10.40 -49.26 28.43
C THR A 5 -10.07 -48.73 27.02
N LEU A 6 -9.99 -49.57 26.01
CA LEU A 6 -9.70 -49.15 24.63
C LEU A 6 -10.77 -48.24 24.03
N PRO A 7 -12.09 -48.58 24.09
CA PRO A 7 -13.11 -47.67 23.54
C PRO A 7 -13.25 -46.37 24.31
N ILE A 8 -12.98 -46.35 25.64
CA ILE A 8 -13.01 -45.15 26.43
C ILE A 8 -11.88 -44.20 26.04
N ASN A 9 -10.67 -44.72 25.83
CA ASN A 9 -9.55 -43.90 25.33
C ASN A 9 -9.80 -43.35 23.91
N GLN A 10 -10.42 -44.14 23.04
CA GLN A 10 -10.80 -43.66 21.70
C GLN A 10 -11.83 -42.54 21.76
N LEU A 11 -12.85 -42.65 22.60
CA LEU A 11 -13.84 -41.59 22.82
C LEU A 11 -13.21 -40.34 23.39
N THR A 12 -12.28 -40.45 24.32
CA THR A 12 -11.56 -39.29 24.90
C THR A 12 -10.69 -38.62 23.82
N GLN A 13 -9.99 -39.39 22.98
CA GLN A 13 -9.19 -38.80 21.87
C GLN A 13 -10.07 -38.14 20.83
N GLN A 14 -11.22 -38.72 20.47
CA GLN A 14 -12.16 -38.08 19.54
C GLN A 14 -12.79 -36.82 20.15
N GLY A 15 -13.10 -36.82 21.44
CA GLY A 15 -13.56 -35.64 22.16
C GLY A 15 -12.54 -34.51 22.13
N ASN A 16 -11.27 -34.81 22.38
CA ASN A 16 -10.20 -33.82 22.30
C ASN A 16 -10.02 -33.27 20.88
N PHE A 17 -10.08 -34.14 19.86
CA PHE A 17 -10.02 -33.72 18.45
C PHE A 17 -11.17 -32.78 18.10
N LEU A 18 -12.39 -33.11 18.56
CA LEU A 18 -13.57 -32.26 18.33
C LEU A 18 -13.42 -30.89 18.99
N LEU A 19 -12.89 -30.83 20.22
CA LEU A 19 -12.65 -29.55 20.92
C LEU A 19 -11.64 -28.68 20.19
N VAL A 20 -10.54 -29.28 19.70
CA VAL A 20 -9.54 -28.54 18.92
C VAL A 20 -10.11 -28.05 17.59
N ALA A 21 -10.92 -28.89 16.92
CA ALA A 21 -11.59 -28.51 15.68
C ALA A 21 -12.60 -27.37 15.91
N LEU A 22 -13.38 -27.41 16.98
CA LEU A 22 -14.31 -26.35 17.37
C LEU A 22 -13.59 -25.03 17.70
N ALA A 23 -12.49 -25.09 18.44
CA ALA A 23 -11.68 -23.89 18.73
C ALA A 23 -11.07 -23.29 17.46
N GLY A 24 -10.65 -24.14 16.50
CA GLY A 24 -10.20 -23.68 15.18
C GLY A 24 -11.32 -23.03 14.38
N ALA A 25 -12.50 -23.66 14.37
CA ALA A 25 -13.68 -23.13 13.68
C ALA A 25 -14.13 -21.79 14.28
N GLU A 26 -14.15 -21.67 15.61
CA GLU A 26 -14.48 -20.40 16.29
C GLU A 26 -13.57 -19.27 15.83
N ARG A 27 -12.26 -19.49 15.73
CA ARG A 27 -11.33 -18.47 15.26
C ARG A 27 -11.60 -18.06 13.81
N ILE A 28 -11.94 -19.02 12.95
CA ILE A 28 -12.28 -18.76 11.54
C ILE A 28 -13.56 -17.93 11.47
N PHE A 29 -14.63 -18.37 12.15
CA PHE A 29 -15.89 -17.64 12.15
C PHE A 29 -15.75 -16.24 12.73
N ARG A 30 -15.02 -16.08 13.83
CA ARG A 30 -14.75 -14.76 14.42
C ARG A 30 -14.05 -13.83 13.43
N THR A 31 -13.09 -14.34 12.63
CA THR A 31 -12.44 -13.54 11.60
C THR A 31 -13.40 -13.22 10.45
N MET A 32 -14.32 -14.13 10.10
CA MET A 32 -15.33 -13.90 9.06
C MET A 32 -16.44 -12.92 9.51
N GLU A 33 -16.68 -12.81 10.81
CA GLU A 33 -17.65 -11.89 11.41
C GLU A 33 -17.09 -10.47 11.62
N GLU A 34 -15.78 -10.27 11.42
CA GLU A 34 -15.17 -8.93 11.47
C GLU A 34 -15.86 -8.00 10.48
N GLU A 35 -16.28 -6.84 10.96
CA GLU A 35 -16.95 -5.86 10.12
C GLU A 35 -15.99 -5.34 9.05
N PRO A 36 -16.42 -5.30 7.77
CA PRO A 36 -15.59 -4.76 6.71
C PRO A 36 -15.33 -3.26 6.93
N GLU A 37 -14.19 -2.80 6.44
CA GLU A 37 -13.80 -1.41 6.53
C GLU A 37 -14.87 -0.51 5.89
N VAL A 38 -15.45 0.40 6.67
CA VAL A 38 -16.47 1.33 6.17
C VAL A 38 -15.80 2.39 5.30
N ASP A 39 -16.27 2.51 4.05
CA ASP A 39 -15.89 3.57 3.13
C ASP A 39 -17.12 4.38 2.73
N ARG A 40 -17.12 5.67 3.07
CA ARG A 40 -18.17 6.63 2.73
C ARG A 40 -17.72 7.66 1.71
N GLY A 41 -16.53 7.47 1.13
CA GLY A 41 -15.98 8.38 0.13
C GLY A 41 -16.83 8.42 -1.14
N THR A 42 -17.07 9.61 -1.66
CA THR A 42 -17.77 9.86 -2.93
C THR A 42 -16.82 10.27 -4.04
N VAL A 43 -15.60 10.67 -3.70
CA VAL A 43 -14.59 11.12 -4.66
C VAL A 43 -13.78 9.92 -5.13
N GLU A 44 -13.73 9.73 -6.43
CA GLU A 44 -13.05 8.62 -7.10
C GLU A 44 -11.92 9.09 -8.01
N LEU A 45 -10.93 8.23 -8.23
CA LEU A 45 -9.79 8.49 -9.10
C LEU A 45 -10.08 8.04 -10.53
N VAL A 46 -10.13 8.97 -11.48
CA VAL A 46 -10.43 8.71 -12.88
C VAL A 46 -9.24 9.06 -13.77
N ARG A 47 -9.09 8.30 -14.86
CA ARG A 47 -8.16 8.66 -15.93
C ARG A 47 -8.69 9.83 -16.73
N VAL A 48 -7.82 10.77 -17.09
CA VAL A 48 -8.23 11.96 -17.81
C VAL A 48 -7.32 12.24 -19.01
N ARG A 49 -7.91 12.84 -20.05
CA ARG A 49 -7.20 13.48 -21.15
C ARG A 49 -7.27 14.99 -20.95
N ARG A 50 -6.23 15.69 -21.29
CA ARG A 50 -6.22 17.16 -21.34
C ARG A 50 -6.53 17.58 -22.76
N GLU A 51 -7.60 18.29 -22.95
CA GLU A 51 -8.00 18.88 -24.22
C GLU A 51 -7.12 20.09 -24.57
N ALA A 52 -7.24 20.58 -25.81
CA ALA A 52 -6.46 21.71 -26.30
C ALA A 52 -6.73 23.01 -25.54
N ASP A 53 -7.94 23.17 -25.01
CA ASP A 53 -8.38 24.30 -24.18
C ASP A 53 -7.90 24.21 -22.71
N GLY A 54 -7.24 23.09 -22.35
CA GLY A 54 -6.77 22.83 -21.01
C GLY A 54 -7.73 22.09 -20.10
N THR A 55 -8.97 21.83 -20.56
CA THR A 55 -10.01 21.10 -19.83
C THR A 55 -9.60 19.64 -19.66
N LEU A 56 -9.98 19.06 -18.50
CA LEU A 56 -9.78 17.63 -18.23
C LEU A 56 -11.06 16.87 -18.56
N THR A 57 -10.97 15.87 -19.42
CA THR A 57 -12.09 14.98 -19.77
C THR A 57 -11.80 13.56 -19.35
N PRO A 58 -12.72 12.83 -18.71
CA PRO A 58 -12.52 11.42 -18.35
C PRO A 58 -12.29 10.58 -19.60
N CYS A 59 -11.35 9.64 -19.56
CA CYS A 59 -11.07 8.73 -20.66
C CYS A 59 -10.76 7.32 -20.15
N ARG A 60 -10.92 6.32 -21.02
CA ARG A 60 -10.58 4.91 -20.71
C ARG A 60 -9.13 4.58 -21.06
N GLU A 61 -8.52 5.39 -21.91
CA GLU A 61 -7.16 5.17 -22.38
C GLU A 61 -6.12 5.45 -21.29
N SER A 62 -4.98 4.77 -21.38
CA SER A 62 -3.87 4.97 -20.46
C SER A 62 -3.07 6.23 -20.84
N THR A 63 -3.55 7.39 -20.43
CA THR A 63 -2.90 8.69 -20.68
C THR A 63 -1.80 9.02 -19.68
N GLY A 64 -1.65 8.23 -18.61
CA GLY A 64 -0.75 8.52 -17.50
C GLY A 64 -1.18 9.72 -16.65
N ARG A 65 -2.36 10.27 -16.89
CA ARG A 65 -2.93 11.41 -16.15
C ARG A 65 -4.17 11.01 -15.39
N TRP A 66 -4.28 11.49 -14.16
CA TRP A 66 -5.36 11.16 -13.25
C TRP A 66 -5.95 12.43 -12.65
N ALA A 67 -7.23 12.37 -12.30
CA ALA A 67 -7.93 13.43 -11.61
C ALA A 67 -8.97 12.84 -10.65
N TRP A 68 -9.34 13.63 -9.67
CA TRP A 68 -10.40 13.33 -8.73
C TRP A 68 -11.74 13.78 -9.30
N ARG A 69 -12.73 12.90 -9.25
CA ARG A 69 -14.12 13.16 -9.65
C ARG A 69 -15.02 12.91 -8.44
N ASP A 70 -15.84 13.88 -8.10
CA ASP A 70 -16.87 13.69 -7.08
C ASP A 70 -18.12 13.07 -7.73
N SER A 71 -18.42 11.81 -7.39
CA SER A 71 -19.59 11.10 -7.91
C SER A 71 -20.91 11.64 -7.35
N ALA A 72 -20.89 12.28 -6.18
CA ALA A 72 -22.05 12.96 -5.62
C ALA A 72 -22.36 14.30 -6.30
N ARG A 73 -21.35 14.90 -6.96
CA ARG A 73 -21.48 16.18 -7.69
C ARG A 73 -20.86 16.05 -9.08
N PRO A 74 -21.55 15.37 -10.03
CA PRO A 74 -20.99 15.09 -11.36
C PRO A 74 -20.64 16.33 -12.20
N SER A 75 -21.26 17.48 -11.89
CA SER A 75 -20.99 18.77 -12.54
C SER A 75 -19.82 19.54 -11.94
N ALA A 76 -19.26 19.06 -10.83
CA ALA A 76 -18.08 19.71 -10.25
C ALA A 76 -16.86 19.52 -11.16
N PRO A 77 -15.96 20.51 -11.23
CA PRO A 77 -14.75 20.40 -12.04
C PRO A 77 -13.85 19.28 -11.53
N LEU A 78 -13.19 18.58 -12.45
CA LEU A 78 -12.20 17.57 -12.11
C LEU A 78 -10.98 18.22 -11.47
N VAL A 79 -10.53 17.67 -10.34
CA VAL A 79 -9.33 18.13 -9.64
C VAL A 79 -8.15 17.26 -10.09
N PRO A 80 -7.13 17.82 -10.76
CA PRO A 80 -5.99 17.02 -11.22
C PRO A 80 -5.22 16.43 -10.04
N LEU A 81 -4.83 15.16 -10.15
CA LEU A 81 -3.96 14.50 -9.17
C LEU A 81 -2.55 15.14 -9.24
N ARG A 82 -2.15 15.83 -8.20
CA ARG A 82 -0.85 16.51 -8.07
C ARG A 82 -0.01 16.00 -6.92
N GLY A 83 -0.66 15.51 -5.86
CA GLY A 83 0.00 15.04 -4.65
C GLY A 83 0.28 16.16 -3.62
N ASP A 84 -0.58 17.17 -3.55
CA ASP A 84 -0.53 18.18 -2.46
C ASP A 84 -1.21 17.60 -1.23
N VAL A 85 -0.46 17.38 -0.16
CA VAL A 85 -0.97 16.85 1.12
C VAL A 85 -0.85 17.90 2.19
N ARG A 86 -1.91 18.10 2.96
CA ARG A 86 -1.92 19.04 4.07
C ARG A 86 -2.58 18.44 5.29
N PHE A 87 -1.98 18.66 6.43
CA PHE A 87 -2.52 18.43 7.76
C PHE A 87 -2.84 19.78 8.37
N ASP A 88 -4.04 19.93 8.85
CA ASP A 88 -4.52 21.15 9.47
C ASP A 88 -5.05 20.82 10.88
N HIS A 89 -4.30 21.25 11.89
CA HIS A 89 -4.61 21.05 13.31
C HIS A 89 -4.96 19.60 13.68
N VAL A 90 -4.23 18.63 13.10
CA VAL A 90 -4.53 17.21 13.25
C VAL A 90 -4.19 16.70 14.64
N THR A 91 -5.18 16.12 15.28
CA THR A 91 -5.03 15.39 16.55
C THR A 91 -5.45 13.92 16.35
N PHE A 92 -4.65 13.00 16.86
CA PHE A 92 -4.92 11.58 16.69
C PHE A 92 -4.32 10.73 17.82
N GLY A 93 -5.02 9.66 18.17
CA GLY A 93 -4.58 8.59 19.07
C GLY A 93 -5.23 7.27 18.67
N TYR A 94 -4.51 6.16 18.86
CA TYR A 94 -5.02 4.82 18.55
C TYR A 94 -6.05 4.35 19.58
N GLU A 95 -5.92 4.79 20.82
CA GLU A 95 -6.81 4.47 21.91
C GLU A 95 -7.41 5.74 22.54
N PRO A 96 -8.65 5.68 23.04
CA PRO A 96 -9.24 6.80 23.77
C PRO A 96 -8.34 7.24 24.94
N GLY A 97 -7.99 8.52 24.98
CA GLY A 97 -7.13 9.08 26.01
C GLY A 97 -5.61 9.03 25.76
N GLN A 98 -5.14 8.27 24.78
CA GLN A 98 -3.72 8.25 24.38
C GLN A 98 -3.50 9.03 23.08
N THR A 99 -3.24 10.31 23.21
CA THR A 99 -2.95 11.15 22.04
C THR A 99 -1.51 10.98 21.57
N VAL A 100 -1.33 10.55 20.32
CA VAL A 100 -0.03 10.39 19.65
C VAL A 100 0.37 11.64 18.88
N LEU A 101 -0.56 12.23 18.15
CA LEU A 101 -0.36 13.51 17.44
C LEU A 101 -1.25 14.56 18.08
N ARG A 102 -0.67 15.72 18.37
CA ARG A 102 -1.38 16.84 19.01
C ARG A 102 -1.22 18.07 18.13
N ASP A 103 -2.34 18.59 17.62
CA ASP A 103 -2.39 19.85 16.90
C ASP A 103 -1.31 19.97 15.81
N LEU A 104 -1.13 18.89 15.02
CA LEU A 104 -0.11 18.82 14.01
C LEU A 104 -0.57 19.51 12.74
N SER A 105 0.18 20.54 12.31
CA SER A 105 -0.01 21.18 11.00
C SER A 105 1.25 21.01 10.16
N LEU A 106 1.11 20.46 8.96
CA LEU A 106 2.20 20.30 8.00
C LEU A 106 1.66 20.29 6.56
N TYR A 107 2.54 20.54 5.62
CA TYR A 107 2.18 20.46 4.21
C TYR A 107 3.30 19.83 3.37
N ALA A 108 2.89 19.13 2.32
CA ALA A 108 3.76 18.57 1.29
C ALA A 108 3.23 19.01 -0.07
N LYS A 109 3.93 19.94 -0.73
CA LYS A 109 3.59 20.35 -2.10
C LYS A 109 4.03 19.31 -3.11
N PRO A 110 3.42 19.27 -4.31
CA PRO A 110 3.86 18.37 -5.39
C PRO A 110 5.37 18.46 -5.64
N GLY A 111 6.03 17.28 -5.67
CA GLY A 111 7.48 17.18 -5.88
C GLY A 111 8.34 17.42 -4.64
N HIS A 112 7.78 17.82 -3.51
CA HIS A 112 8.56 17.93 -2.28
C HIS A 112 8.99 16.57 -1.75
N LYS A 113 10.20 16.53 -1.19
CA LYS A 113 10.72 15.41 -0.39
C LYS A 113 10.71 15.84 1.07
N ILE A 114 9.97 15.11 1.91
CA ILE A 114 9.85 15.40 3.32
C ILE A 114 10.44 14.23 4.11
N ALA A 115 11.30 14.54 5.08
CA ALA A 115 11.83 13.57 6.01
C ALA A 115 11.28 13.85 7.41
N PHE A 116 10.66 12.84 8.02
CA PHE A 116 10.26 12.89 9.42
C PHE A 116 11.40 12.37 10.30
N VAL A 117 11.91 13.21 11.19
CA VAL A 117 12.99 12.88 12.12
C VAL A 117 12.44 12.93 13.54
N GLY A 118 12.84 11.98 14.36
CA GLY A 118 12.41 11.90 15.76
C GLY A 118 12.67 10.53 16.36
N SER A 119 12.56 10.42 17.68
CA SER A 119 12.72 9.16 18.41
C SER A 119 11.68 8.12 18.04
N THR A 120 11.89 6.87 18.44
CA THR A 120 10.87 5.82 18.33
C THR A 120 9.63 6.25 19.13
N GLY A 121 8.44 6.06 18.56
CA GLY A 121 7.19 6.50 19.20
C GLY A 121 6.79 7.95 18.92
N ALA A 122 7.61 8.76 18.24
CA ALA A 122 7.31 10.17 17.93
C ALA A 122 6.19 10.37 16.87
N GLY A 123 5.42 9.33 16.51
CA GLY A 123 4.29 9.45 15.58
C GLY A 123 4.64 9.45 14.09
N LYS A 124 5.90 9.17 13.69
CA LYS A 124 6.30 9.17 12.27
C LYS A 124 5.49 8.19 11.42
N THR A 125 5.36 6.95 11.88
CA THR A 125 4.54 5.92 11.22
C THR A 125 3.06 6.26 11.27
N THR A 126 2.61 6.94 12.32
CA THR A 126 1.23 7.39 12.46
C THR A 126 0.86 8.39 11.37
N ILE A 127 1.76 9.33 11.03
CA ILE A 127 1.52 10.28 9.92
C ILE A 127 1.30 9.52 8.61
N THR A 128 2.14 8.52 8.30
CA THR A 128 1.97 7.71 7.08
C THR A 128 0.67 6.90 7.08
N ASN A 129 0.30 6.33 8.23
CA ASN A 129 -0.96 5.59 8.38
C ASN A 129 -2.18 6.49 8.15
N LEU A 130 -2.14 7.73 8.62
CA LEU A 130 -3.22 8.70 8.43
C LEU A 130 -3.31 9.20 6.98
N ILE A 131 -2.19 9.39 6.28
CA ILE A 131 -2.20 9.75 4.84
C ILE A 131 -2.88 8.65 4.02
N ASN A 132 -2.63 7.37 4.35
CA ASN A 132 -3.26 6.24 3.70
C ASN A 132 -4.68 5.94 4.21
N ARG A 133 -5.15 6.74 5.15
CA ARG A 133 -6.46 6.58 5.77
C ARG A 133 -6.69 5.15 6.30
N PHE A 134 -5.66 4.55 6.95
CA PHE A 134 -5.87 3.34 7.75
C PHE A 134 -6.64 3.64 9.03
N TYR A 135 -6.58 4.90 9.47
CA TYR A 135 -7.32 5.45 10.60
C TYR A 135 -7.85 6.83 10.21
N ASP A 136 -9.02 7.19 10.70
CA ASP A 136 -9.55 8.53 10.60
C ASP A 136 -9.06 9.38 11.78
N VAL A 137 -8.84 10.68 11.57
CA VAL A 137 -8.36 11.60 12.61
C VAL A 137 -9.43 11.86 13.66
N THR A 138 -9.03 12.07 14.91
CA THR A 138 -9.95 12.42 16.00
C THR A 138 -10.24 13.92 16.05
N GLY A 139 -9.36 14.75 15.47
CA GLY A 139 -9.55 16.17 15.34
C GLY A 139 -8.72 16.73 14.19
N GLY A 140 -9.11 17.89 13.67
CA GLY A 140 -8.48 18.49 12.50
C GLY A 140 -8.87 17.86 11.18
N THR A 141 -8.11 18.18 10.13
CA THR A 141 -8.42 17.72 8.76
C THR A 141 -7.13 17.38 8.01
N ILE A 142 -7.20 16.32 7.21
CA ILE A 142 -6.16 15.99 6.24
C ILE A 142 -6.74 16.17 4.86
N THR A 143 -6.08 16.97 4.01
CA THR A 143 -6.50 17.15 2.62
C THR A 143 -5.46 16.62 1.65
N TYR A 144 -5.95 16.04 0.56
CA TYR A 144 -5.17 15.56 -0.57
C TYR A 144 -5.67 16.25 -1.84
N ASP A 145 -4.79 17.05 -2.47
CA ASP A 145 -5.15 17.94 -3.58
C ASP A 145 -6.32 18.89 -3.25
N GLY A 146 -6.43 19.31 -1.99
CA GLY A 146 -7.49 20.19 -1.51
C GLY A 146 -8.81 19.49 -1.17
N ILE A 147 -8.89 18.17 -1.28
CA ILE A 147 -10.05 17.35 -0.94
C ILE A 147 -9.80 16.69 0.41
N ASP A 148 -10.78 16.69 1.31
CA ASP A 148 -10.67 15.94 2.58
C ASP A 148 -10.51 14.45 2.26
N VAL A 149 -9.51 13.80 2.84
CA VAL A 149 -9.27 12.38 2.62
C VAL A 149 -10.45 11.49 3.01
N ARG A 150 -11.34 11.99 3.88
CA ARG A 150 -12.57 11.29 4.29
C ARG A 150 -13.61 11.23 3.17
N ASP A 151 -13.59 12.20 2.25
CA ASP A 151 -14.48 12.25 1.10
C ASP A 151 -13.95 11.41 -0.08
N ILE A 152 -12.66 11.03 -0.07
CA ILE A 152 -12.06 10.22 -1.12
C ILE A 152 -12.30 8.73 -0.79
N ARG A 153 -12.67 7.93 -1.80
CA ARG A 153 -12.77 6.47 -1.67
C ARG A 153 -11.42 5.88 -1.27
N LYS A 154 -11.40 5.05 -0.24
CA LYS A 154 -10.17 4.49 0.34
C LYS A 154 -9.32 3.74 -0.69
N ASP A 155 -9.96 2.93 -1.54
CA ASP A 155 -9.27 2.20 -2.60
C ASP A 155 -8.60 3.13 -3.61
N ASP A 156 -9.28 4.21 -4.00
CA ASP A 156 -8.77 5.18 -4.96
C ASP A 156 -7.66 6.05 -4.34
N LEU A 157 -7.80 6.44 -3.08
CA LEU A 157 -6.75 7.12 -2.33
C LEU A 157 -5.48 6.25 -2.27
N ARG A 158 -5.60 5.01 -1.84
CA ARG A 158 -4.49 4.06 -1.72
C ARG A 158 -3.87 3.71 -3.07
N ARG A 159 -4.67 3.63 -4.14
CA ARG A 159 -4.18 3.46 -5.52
C ARG A 159 -3.34 4.64 -5.99
N SER A 160 -3.63 5.85 -5.54
CA SER A 160 -2.85 7.05 -5.89
C SER A 160 -1.52 7.15 -5.14
N LEU A 161 -1.35 6.39 -4.07
CA LEU A 161 -0.20 6.39 -3.17
C LEU A 161 0.65 5.13 -3.36
N GLY A 162 1.96 5.27 -3.29
CA GLY A 162 2.90 4.15 -3.19
C GLY A 162 3.49 4.08 -1.78
N ILE A 163 3.36 2.94 -1.12
CA ILE A 163 3.91 2.72 0.21
C ILE A 163 5.05 1.72 0.09
N VAL A 164 6.18 2.04 0.71
CA VAL A 164 7.27 1.09 0.96
C VAL A 164 7.33 0.85 2.46
N LEU A 165 6.99 -0.36 2.88
CA LEU A 165 7.03 -0.76 4.27
C LEU A 165 8.47 -1.06 4.70
N GLN A 166 8.75 -0.94 5.99
CA GLN A 166 10.05 -1.28 6.56
C GLN A 166 10.32 -2.79 6.47
N ASP A 167 9.30 -3.59 6.75
CA ASP A 167 9.33 -5.04 6.64
C ASP A 167 8.65 -5.45 5.33
N THR A 168 9.46 -5.63 4.29
CA THR A 168 8.98 -6.04 2.97
C THR A 168 8.97 -7.56 2.91
N HIS A 169 7.82 -8.16 2.69
CA HIS A 169 7.68 -9.59 2.43
C HIS A 169 7.68 -9.84 0.92
N LEU A 170 8.48 -10.80 0.50
CA LEU A 170 8.47 -11.29 -0.87
C LEU A 170 7.61 -12.55 -0.93
N PHE A 171 6.82 -12.69 -1.98
CA PHE A 171 6.07 -13.91 -2.25
C PHE A 171 7.00 -14.95 -2.89
N THR A 172 6.76 -16.22 -2.59
CA THR A 172 7.44 -17.32 -3.27
C THR A 172 7.07 -17.30 -4.75
N GLY A 173 8.06 -17.10 -5.61
CA GLY A 173 7.89 -16.92 -7.05
C GLY A 173 9.13 -16.27 -7.67
N THR A 174 9.05 -15.87 -8.92
CA THR A 174 10.16 -15.18 -9.58
C THR A 174 10.24 -13.71 -9.13
N VAL A 175 11.39 -13.07 -9.36
CA VAL A 175 11.53 -11.62 -9.18
C VAL A 175 10.52 -10.88 -10.05
N ALA A 176 10.31 -11.34 -11.29
CA ALA A 176 9.30 -10.76 -12.19
C ALA A 176 7.88 -10.86 -11.63
N ASP A 177 7.51 -12.00 -11.03
CA ASP A 177 6.17 -12.20 -10.45
C ASP A 177 5.95 -11.27 -9.25
N ASN A 178 6.96 -11.09 -8.40
CA ASN A 178 6.90 -10.16 -7.29
C ASN A 178 6.71 -8.71 -7.75
N ILE A 179 7.34 -8.29 -8.86
CA ILE A 179 7.14 -6.97 -9.44
C ILE A 179 5.75 -6.85 -10.07
N ARG A 180 5.27 -7.92 -10.74
CA ARG A 180 3.92 -7.98 -11.36
C ARG A 180 2.80 -7.99 -10.33
N PHE A 181 3.07 -8.24 -9.05
CA PHE A 181 2.02 -8.25 -8.03
C PHE A 181 1.20 -6.95 -7.99
N GLY A 182 1.81 -5.81 -8.31
CA GLY A 182 1.11 -4.52 -8.42
C GLY A 182 0.24 -4.38 -9.70
N LYS A 183 0.52 -5.19 -10.75
CA LYS A 183 -0.21 -5.22 -12.02
C LYS A 183 0.01 -6.60 -12.65
N LEU A 184 -0.92 -7.54 -12.41
CA LEU A 184 -0.78 -8.95 -12.81
C LEU A 184 -0.62 -9.15 -14.32
N ASP A 185 -1.19 -8.28 -15.14
CA ASP A 185 -1.12 -8.27 -16.60
C ASP A 185 0.06 -7.44 -17.16
N ALA A 186 1.03 -7.06 -16.31
CA ALA A 186 2.18 -6.28 -16.74
C ALA A 186 3.05 -7.07 -17.72
N THR A 187 3.41 -6.41 -18.85
CA THR A 187 4.37 -6.96 -19.81
C THR A 187 5.78 -6.98 -19.22
N GLN A 188 6.67 -7.79 -19.82
CA GLN A 188 8.07 -7.83 -19.39
C GLN A 188 8.75 -6.46 -19.48
N GLU A 189 8.44 -5.68 -20.50
CA GLU A 189 8.98 -4.32 -20.66
C GLU A 189 8.50 -3.37 -19.55
N GLU A 190 7.25 -3.51 -19.09
CA GLU A 190 6.72 -2.74 -17.96
C GLU A 190 7.40 -3.12 -16.66
N VAL A 191 7.66 -4.42 -16.43
CA VAL A 191 8.41 -4.94 -15.30
C VAL A 191 9.83 -4.36 -15.25
N GLU A 192 10.56 -4.42 -16.38
CA GLU A 192 11.89 -3.85 -16.47
C GLU A 192 11.92 -2.33 -16.29
N ARG A 193 10.93 -1.64 -16.82
CA ARG A 193 10.78 -0.19 -16.63
C ARG A 193 10.56 0.15 -15.16
N ALA A 194 9.69 -0.59 -14.46
CA ALA A 194 9.48 -0.42 -13.04
C ALA A 194 10.76 -0.66 -12.24
N ALA A 195 11.50 -1.72 -12.57
CA ALA A 195 12.78 -2.03 -11.94
C ALA A 195 13.84 -0.94 -12.18
N ARG A 196 13.89 -0.33 -13.38
CA ARG A 196 14.77 0.81 -13.68
C ARG A 196 14.42 2.05 -12.87
N ILE A 197 13.12 2.35 -12.74
CA ILE A 197 12.64 3.47 -11.91
C ILE A 197 13.04 3.27 -10.44
N ALA A 198 12.98 2.03 -9.95
CA ALA A 198 13.38 1.66 -8.59
C ALA A 198 14.91 1.51 -8.41
N ASN A 199 15.71 1.71 -9.47
CA ASN A 199 17.16 1.43 -9.49
C ASN A 199 17.52 -0.03 -9.17
N ALA A 200 16.60 -0.97 -9.33
CA ALA A 200 16.79 -2.39 -9.07
C ALA A 200 17.28 -3.17 -10.30
N HIS A 201 17.05 -2.66 -11.52
CA HIS A 201 17.36 -3.36 -12.77
C HIS A 201 18.81 -3.86 -12.84
N SER A 202 19.79 -3.03 -12.51
CA SER A 202 21.21 -3.40 -12.55
C SER A 202 21.58 -4.52 -11.56
N PHE A 203 20.88 -4.58 -10.43
CA PHE A 203 21.03 -5.64 -9.45
C PHE A 203 20.38 -6.93 -9.97
N ILE A 204 19.14 -6.85 -10.44
CA ILE A 204 18.37 -8.01 -10.93
C ILE A 204 19.11 -8.67 -12.11
N SER A 205 19.63 -7.88 -13.03
CA SER A 205 20.36 -8.38 -14.22
C SER A 205 21.67 -9.13 -13.88
N ARG A 206 22.21 -8.96 -12.67
CA ARG A 206 23.39 -9.69 -12.19
C ARG A 206 23.05 -11.02 -11.51
N LEU A 207 21.77 -11.27 -11.24
CA LEU A 207 21.33 -12.55 -10.68
C LEU A 207 21.50 -13.66 -11.74
N PRO A 208 21.78 -14.91 -11.35
CA PRO A 208 22.05 -16.00 -12.28
C PRO A 208 20.98 -16.21 -13.34
N GLN A 209 19.70 -15.97 -13.00
CA GLN A 209 18.53 -16.09 -13.87
C GLN A 209 17.83 -14.74 -14.10
N GLY A 210 18.47 -13.62 -13.71
CA GLY A 210 17.90 -12.31 -13.88
C GLY A 210 16.50 -12.18 -13.24
N TYR A 211 15.54 -11.77 -14.03
CA TYR A 211 14.14 -11.60 -13.60
C TYR A 211 13.43 -12.93 -13.28
N ASP A 212 13.90 -14.06 -13.82
CA ASP A 212 13.35 -15.39 -13.58
C ASP A 212 13.95 -16.06 -12.33
N THR A 213 14.81 -15.35 -11.60
CA THR A 213 15.38 -15.83 -10.34
C THR A 213 14.27 -16.09 -9.33
N MET A 214 14.21 -17.32 -8.82
CA MET A 214 13.26 -17.70 -7.78
C MET A 214 13.60 -17.05 -6.44
N VAL A 215 12.59 -16.47 -5.79
CA VAL A 215 12.66 -15.89 -4.45
C VAL A 215 11.74 -16.66 -3.54
N THR A 216 12.18 -17.01 -2.34
CA THR A 216 11.37 -17.67 -1.32
C THR A 216 10.93 -16.66 -0.27
N GLY A 217 9.65 -16.74 0.16
CA GLY A 217 8.97 -15.71 0.93
C GLY A 217 9.61 -15.23 2.22
N ASP A 218 10.47 -16.03 2.86
CA ASP A 218 11.01 -15.67 4.19
C ASP A 218 12.49 -15.26 4.19
N GLY A 219 13.10 -15.06 3.03
CA GLY A 219 14.51 -14.59 2.96
C GLY A 219 15.56 -15.38 3.78
N ALA A 220 15.11 -16.33 4.60
CA ALA A 220 15.92 -17.00 5.61
C ALA A 220 16.51 -18.35 5.18
N ASN A 221 15.99 -19.02 4.14
CA ASN A 221 16.42 -20.38 3.78
C ASN A 221 16.62 -20.65 2.29
N GLY A 222 16.73 -19.63 1.46
CA GLY A 222 17.09 -19.83 0.05
C GLY A 222 18.57 -19.58 -0.17
N SER A 223 19.33 -20.63 -0.49
CA SER A 223 20.76 -20.62 -0.81
C SER A 223 21.14 -19.83 -2.08
N CYS A 224 20.42 -18.79 -2.42
CA CYS A 224 20.70 -17.89 -3.54
C CYS A 224 20.99 -16.44 -3.14
N TRP A 225 21.07 -16.14 -1.83
CA TRP A 225 21.67 -14.88 -1.43
C TRP A 225 23.15 -15.15 -1.19
N PRO A 226 24.09 -14.59 -1.93
CA PRO A 226 25.50 -14.75 -1.64
C PRO A 226 25.76 -14.29 -0.21
N SER A 227 26.54 -15.09 0.53
CA SER A 227 27.09 -14.81 1.88
C SER A 227 27.51 -13.35 2.03
N PRO A 228 27.54 -12.80 3.26
CA PRO A 228 27.57 -11.38 3.52
C PRO A 228 28.81 -10.72 2.90
N GLY A 229 28.66 -10.29 1.65
CA GLY A 229 29.38 -9.17 1.13
C GLY A 229 28.86 -7.90 1.82
N PRO A 230 29.55 -6.77 1.67
CA PRO A 230 29.14 -5.53 2.32
C PRO A 230 27.67 -5.27 2.07
N PRO A 231 26.93 -4.76 3.07
CA PRO A 231 25.49 -4.64 3.02
C PRO A 231 25.09 -3.98 1.70
N CYS A 232 24.36 -4.72 0.89
CA CYS A 232 23.80 -4.21 -0.34
C CYS A 232 23.04 -2.94 0.06
N PRO A 233 23.37 -1.76 -0.46
CA PRO A 233 22.63 -0.57 -0.18
C PRO A 233 21.31 -0.70 -0.95
N ILE A 234 20.37 -1.51 -0.44
CA ILE A 234 18.97 -1.23 -0.70
C ILE A 234 18.82 0.13 -0.06
N PRO A 235 18.61 1.20 -0.83
CA PRO A 235 18.34 2.48 -0.21
C PRO A 235 17.14 2.19 0.69
N ARG A 236 17.28 2.46 1.98
CA ARG A 236 16.14 2.51 2.89
C ARG A 236 15.23 3.54 2.28
N CYS A 237 14.30 3.09 1.43
CA CYS A 237 13.42 3.94 0.69
C CYS A 237 12.45 4.51 1.69
N SER A 238 12.83 5.66 2.21
CA SER A 238 11.92 6.60 2.78
C SER A 238 10.80 6.85 1.79
N PHE A 239 9.58 6.70 2.25
CA PHE A 239 8.30 7.12 1.72
C PHE A 239 8.37 7.94 0.41
N TRP A 240 7.95 7.35 -0.70
CA TRP A 240 7.82 8.03 -1.98
C TRP A 240 6.35 8.21 -2.32
N MET A 241 5.82 9.39 -2.03
CA MET A 241 4.63 9.87 -2.75
C MET A 241 5.09 10.43 -4.09
N ARG A 242 4.85 9.70 -5.17
CA ARG A 242 5.03 10.25 -6.50
C ARG A 242 3.81 9.90 -7.34
N PRO A 243 3.03 10.89 -7.77
CA PRO A 243 2.20 10.69 -8.94
C PRO A 243 3.12 10.31 -10.11
N PRO A 244 2.69 9.45 -11.04
CA PRO A 244 3.50 9.13 -12.21
C PRO A 244 3.88 10.46 -12.88
N PRO A 245 5.17 10.63 -13.31
CA PRO A 245 5.60 11.86 -13.95
C PRO A 245 4.75 12.10 -15.20
N PRO A 246 4.37 13.35 -15.47
CA PRO A 246 3.80 13.69 -16.75
C PRO A 246 4.78 13.22 -17.84
N SER A 247 4.29 12.41 -18.77
CA SER A 247 5.05 12.00 -19.93
C SER A 247 5.46 13.29 -20.68
N THR A 248 6.72 13.67 -20.58
CA THR A 248 7.29 14.71 -21.43
C THR A 248 7.17 14.21 -22.87
N PRO A 249 6.49 14.91 -23.77
CA PRO A 249 6.54 14.55 -25.19
C PRO A 249 8.00 14.66 -25.64
N ALA A 250 8.50 13.60 -26.27
CA ALA A 250 9.79 13.64 -26.93
C ALA A 250 9.81 14.81 -27.94
N PRO A 251 10.92 15.57 -28.06
CA PRO A 251 11.04 16.56 -29.12
C PRO A 251 10.89 15.83 -30.44
N ARG A 252 9.97 16.30 -31.28
CA ARG A 252 9.87 15.83 -32.68
C ARG A 252 11.08 16.33 -33.44
N PRO A 253 11.54 15.55 -34.38
CA PRO A 253 12.63 15.90 -35.25
C PRO A 253 12.32 17.12 -36.13
#